data_bd175e7bb8fc5a22ae16ba14e49b96aa
#
_entry.id   bd175e7bb8fc5a22ae16ba14e49b96aa
#
_cell.length_a   1.000
_cell.length_b   1.000
_cell.length_c   1.000
_cell.angle_alpha   90.00
_cell.angle_beta   90.00
_cell.angle_gamma   90.00
#
_symmetry.space_group_name_H-M   'P 1'
#
loop_
_entity.id
_entity.type
_entity.pdbx_description
1 polymer ?
#
loop_
_entity_poly.entity_id
_entity_poly.type
_entity_poly.pdbx_seq_one_letter_code
_entity_poly.pdbx_strand_id
1 'polypeptide(L)'
;MNFLHAMGAKVIGCSEQSGSIQGLDKPILGDAKPCFSDEEWQRVAEGYNTLGRLAAEKGMQVCLHHHMGTGIQTTAEIDKFMSLVDERVFLLFDTGHAWYSEGGEAPMLAILKKYLPRINHVHLKDVRPPVIDQVRRDGLSFLDGVKKGTFTVPGDGVIDFRPVFKLLDDFGYKGWMVVEAEQDPALANPFEYAVKARKYIRETAGI
;
A
#
# COMPACT_ATOMS: atom_id res chain seq x y z
N MET A 1 6.61 4.31 -18.57
CA MET A 1 5.74 5.50 -18.77
C MET A 1 5.10 5.54 -20.16
N ASN A 2 5.86 5.60 -21.28
CA ASN A 2 5.28 5.69 -22.64
C ASN A 2 4.26 4.58 -22.97
N PHE A 3 4.57 3.32 -22.62
CA PHE A 3 3.68 2.20 -22.81
C PHE A 3 2.35 2.38 -22.03
N LEU A 4 2.44 2.72 -20.74
CA LEU A 4 1.25 2.94 -19.90
C LEU A 4 0.39 4.10 -20.44
N HIS A 5 1.03 5.19 -20.87
CA HIS A 5 0.35 6.32 -21.49
C HIS A 5 -0.40 5.88 -22.77
N ALA A 6 0.27 5.12 -23.65
CA ALA A 6 -0.35 4.60 -24.87
C ALA A 6 -1.54 3.66 -24.60
N MET A 7 -1.52 2.95 -23.45
CA MET A 7 -2.63 2.13 -22.98
C MET A 7 -3.74 2.92 -22.26
N GLY A 8 -3.61 4.24 -22.17
CA GLY A 8 -4.61 5.13 -21.57
C GLY A 8 -4.53 5.25 -20.04
N ALA A 9 -3.48 4.73 -19.41
CA ALA A 9 -3.29 4.86 -17.97
C ALA A 9 -3.15 6.33 -17.56
N LYS A 10 -3.72 6.67 -16.39
CA LYS A 10 -3.67 8.01 -15.80
C LYS A 10 -2.84 8.07 -14.53
N VAL A 11 -2.59 6.95 -13.90
CA VAL A 11 -1.82 6.83 -12.65
C VAL A 11 -0.74 5.76 -12.81
N ILE A 12 0.43 6.02 -12.24
CA ILE A 12 1.54 5.08 -12.13
C ILE A 12 1.86 4.90 -10.65
N GLY A 13 1.58 3.71 -10.10
CA GLY A 13 2.02 3.33 -8.77
C GLY A 13 3.46 2.80 -8.82
N CYS A 14 4.30 3.29 -7.91
CA CYS A 14 5.68 2.85 -7.77
C CYS A 14 5.99 2.62 -6.29
N SER A 15 6.60 1.48 -5.96
CA SER A 15 7.20 1.26 -4.64
C SER A 15 8.70 1.50 -4.71
N GLU A 16 9.28 2.11 -3.69
CA GLU A 16 10.72 2.25 -3.57
C GLU A 16 11.30 0.91 -3.11
N GLN A 17 12.21 0.33 -3.89
CA GLN A 17 12.70 -1.03 -3.68
C GLN A 17 14.20 -1.12 -3.36
N SER A 18 14.90 0.01 -3.21
CA SER A 18 16.33 0.00 -2.90
C SER A 18 16.60 -0.65 -1.54
N GLY A 19 17.32 -1.75 -1.57
CA GLY A 19 17.61 -2.52 -0.35
C GLY A 19 16.42 -3.23 0.27
N SER A 20 15.28 -3.33 -0.42
CA SER A 20 14.10 -4.05 0.06
C SER A 20 14.42 -5.49 0.49
N ILE A 21 13.81 -5.92 1.58
CA ILE A 21 13.97 -7.29 2.11
C ILE A 21 12.82 -8.23 1.71
N GLN A 22 11.89 -7.78 0.89
CA GLN A 22 10.70 -8.55 0.51
C GLN A 22 11.01 -9.91 -0.12
N GLY A 23 12.07 -9.99 -0.94
CA GLY A 23 12.52 -11.22 -1.60
C GLY A 23 13.61 -11.97 -0.82
N LEU A 24 13.96 -11.53 0.38
CA LEU A 24 15.04 -12.11 1.16
C LEU A 24 14.49 -13.01 2.28
N ASP A 25 15.25 -14.04 2.63
CA ASP A 25 15.00 -14.86 3.82
C ASP A 25 15.48 -14.11 5.08
N LYS A 26 14.73 -13.05 5.44
CA LYS A 26 14.97 -12.21 6.62
C LYS A 26 13.65 -11.92 7.32
N PRO A 27 13.62 -11.86 8.66
CA PRO A 27 12.43 -11.48 9.39
C PRO A 27 11.85 -10.15 8.90
N ILE A 28 10.59 -10.16 8.49
CA ILE A 28 9.94 -8.94 7.97
C ILE A 28 9.61 -7.93 9.07
N LEU A 29 9.38 -8.41 10.29
CA LEU A 29 9.18 -7.60 11.47
C LEU A 29 10.47 -7.54 12.28
N GLY A 30 11.09 -6.36 12.34
CA GLY A 30 12.37 -6.13 13.01
C GLY A 30 13.20 -5.09 12.26
N ASP A 31 14.51 -5.06 12.55
CA ASP A 31 15.43 -4.02 12.09
C ASP A 31 16.10 -4.33 10.74
N ALA A 32 15.67 -5.40 10.05
CA ALA A 32 16.32 -5.84 8.82
C ALA A 32 15.93 -5.02 7.57
N LYS A 33 14.83 -4.24 7.63
CA LYS A 33 14.40 -3.39 6.53
C LYS A 33 15.38 -2.22 6.30
N PRO A 34 15.46 -1.66 5.08
CA PRO A 34 16.32 -0.51 4.82
C PRO A 34 15.89 0.72 5.63
N CYS A 35 16.91 1.45 6.13
CA CYS A 35 16.74 2.75 6.76
C CYS A 35 17.60 3.75 5.97
N PHE A 36 16.98 4.74 5.35
CA PHE A 36 17.66 5.71 4.50
C PHE A 36 18.43 6.75 5.32
N SER A 37 19.66 7.04 4.90
CA SER A 37 20.38 8.24 5.30
C SER A 37 19.70 9.50 4.73
N ASP A 38 20.07 10.68 5.23
CA ASP A 38 19.51 11.94 4.70
C ASP A 38 19.83 12.13 3.22
N GLU A 39 21.00 11.70 2.76
CA GLU A 39 21.37 11.73 1.33
C GLU A 39 20.52 10.78 0.49
N GLU A 40 20.20 9.60 1.01
CA GLU A 40 19.32 8.65 0.33
C GLU A 40 17.88 9.17 0.26
N TRP A 41 17.38 9.78 1.33
CA TRP A 41 16.10 10.47 1.33
C TRP A 41 16.01 11.55 0.24
N GLN A 42 17.05 12.38 0.09
CA GLN A 42 17.10 13.40 -0.95
C GLN A 42 17.08 12.77 -2.36
N ARG A 43 17.90 11.73 -2.60
CA ARG A 43 17.92 11.04 -3.90
C ARG A 43 16.57 10.41 -4.26
N VAL A 44 15.91 9.78 -3.29
CA VAL A 44 14.58 9.19 -3.48
C VAL A 44 13.57 10.29 -3.82
N ALA A 45 13.54 11.38 -3.06
CA ALA A 45 12.63 12.50 -3.29
C ALA A 45 12.86 13.15 -4.67
N GLU A 46 14.10 13.43 -5.06
CA GLU A 46 14.47 13.98 -6.38
C GLU A 46 14.04 13.04 -7.52
N GLY A 47 14.22 11.73 -7.33
CA GLY A 47 13.77 10.72 -8.28
C GLY A 47 12.25 10.76 -8.49
N TYR A 48 11.48 10.79 -7.42
CA TYR A 48 10.03 10.89 -7.49
C TYR A 48 9.54 12.24 -8.04
N ASN A 49 10.17 13.37 -7.68
CA ASN A 49 9.84 14.68 -8.22
C ASN A 49 10.09 14.72 -9.75
N THR A 50 11.21 14.13 -10.19
CA THR A 50 11.50 13.99 -11.63
C THR A 50 10.46 13.12 -12.32
N LEU A 51 10.12 11.98 -11.74
CA LEU A 51 9.10 11.07 -12.27
C LEU A 51 7.72 11.75 -12.32
N GLY A 52 7.35 12.49 -11.27
CA GLY A 52 6.11 13.27 -11.19
C GLY A 52 6.01 14.33 -12.30
N ARG A 53 7.10 15.07 -12.55
CA ARG A 53 7.17 16.04 -13.65
C ARG A 53 6.99 15.36 -15.01
N LEU A 54 7.72 14.29 -15.27
CA LEU A 54 7.63 13.54 -16.54
C LEU A 54 6.25 12.88 -16.74
N ALA A 55 5.60 12.47 -15.67
CA ALA A 55 4.24 11.94 -15.72
C ALA A 55 3.23 13.06 -16.07
N ALA A 56 3.36 14.22 -15.42
CA ALA A 56 2.49 15.38 -15.67
C ALA A 56 2.55 15.87 -17.12
N GLU A 57 3.74 15.86 -17.77
CA GLU A 57 3.92 16.17 -19.19
C GLU A 57 3.08 15.26 -20.12
N LYS A 58 2.68 14.09 -19.64
CA LYS A 58 1.84 13.12 -20.36
C LYS A 58 0.38 13.08 -19.87
N GLY A 59 0.00 14.01 -19.01
CA GLY A 59 -1.34 13.98 -18.36
C GLY A 59 -1.55 12.77 -17.44
N MET A 60 -0.47 12.28 -16.86
CA MET A 60 -0.46 11.17 -15.89
C MET A 60 -0.01 11.66 -14.52
N GLN A 61 -0.29 10.88 -13.50
CA GLN A 61 0.14 11.11 -12.12
C GLN A 61 1.01 9.95 -11.65
N VAL A 62 1.96 10.21 -10.76
CA VAL A 62 2.75 9.19 -10.07
C VAL A 62 2.38 9.15 -8.59
N CYS A 63 2.32 7.96 -8.01
CA CYS A 63 2.13 7.78 -6.59
C CYS A 63 3.13 6.79 -6.01
N LEU A 64 3.60 7.10 -4.78
CA LEU A 64 4.37 6.17 -3.98
C LEU A 64 3.43 5.12 -3.39
N HIS A 65 3.77 3.85 -3.53
CA HIS A 65 3.20 2.75 -2.77
C HIS A 65 4.12 2.45 -1.56
N HIS A 66 3.69 2.84 -0.37
CA HIS A 66 4.35 2.43 0.87
C HIS A 66 4.16 0.91 1.07
N HIS A 67 5.19 0.21 1.55
CA HIS A 67 5.14 -1.25 1.54
C HIS A 67 6.00 -1.86 2.66
N MET A 68 5.54 -2.97 3.22
CA MET A 68 6.31 -3.75 4.18
C MET A 68 7.67 -4.17 3.60
N GLY A 69 8.73 -4.06 4.40
CA GLY A 69 10.08 -4.47 4.02
C GLY A 69 10.84 -3.49 3.11
N THR A 70 10.31 -2.30 2.89
CA THR A 70 10.96 -1.22 2.12
C THR A 70 11.44 -0.08 3.03
N GLY A 71 12.16 0.88 2.46
CA GLY A 71 12.59 2.10 3.17
C GLY A 71 11.45 3.07 3.49
N ILE A 72 10.27 2.89 2.86
CA ILE A 72 9.07 3.70 3.12
C ILE A 72 7.92 2.76 3.48
N GLN A 73 7.81 2.46 4.76
CA GLN A 73 6.87 1.50 5.33
C GLN A 73 5.98 2.14 6.39
N THR A 74 6.58 2.82 7.37
CA THR A 74 5.89 3.36 8.56
C THR A 74 5.28 4.74 8.29
N THR A 75 4.36 5.16 9.17
CA THR A 75 3.79 6.53 9.15
C THR A 75 4.89 7.59 9.16
N ALA A 76 5.92 7.43 9.99
CA ALA A 76 7.02 8.39 10.08
C ALA A 76 7.82 8.50 8.76
N GLU A 77 8.01 7.38 8.08
CA GLU A 77 8.69 7.35 6.77
C GLU A 77 7.81 7.91 5.65
N ILE A 78 6.51 7.62 5.67
CA ILE A 78 5.54 8.28 4.76
C ILE A 78 5.55 9.79 4.99
N ASP A 79 5.53 10.24 6.24
CA ASP A 79 5.58 11.65 6.61
C ASP A 79 6.86 12.32 6.10
N LYS A 80 8.01 11.69 6.31
CA LYS A 80 9.30 12.17 5.83
C LYS A 80 9.29 12.28 4.30
N PHE A 81 8.89 11.23 3.59
CA PHE A 81 8.81 11.22 2.14
C PHE A 81 7.90 12.34 1.62
N MET A 82 6.66 12.40 2.12
CA MET A 82 5.67 13.38 1.66
C MET A 82 6.06 14.83 1.96
N SER A 83 6.94 15.05 2.95
CA SER A 83 7.51 16.37 3.23
C SER A 83 8.62 16.80 2.26
N LEU A 84 9.24 15.85 1.57
CA LEU A 84 10.36 16.08 0.66
C LEU A 84 9.94 16.18 -0.82
N VAL A 85 8.79 15.60 -1.16
CA VAL A 85 8.31 15.59 -2.54
C VAL A 85 7.31 16.70 -2.83
N ASP A 86 7.30 17.19 -4.09
CA ASP A 86 6.37 18.21 -4.54
C ASP A 86 4.93 17.68 -4.75
N GLU A 87 4.00 18.60 -5.08
CA GLU A 87 2.58 18.31 -5.23
C GLU A 87 2.22 17.36 -6.39
N ARG A 88 3.14 17.11 -7.32
CA ARG A 88 2.95 16.19 -8.45
C ARG A 88 3.18 14.72 -8.09
N VAL A 89 3.69 14.48 -6.88
CA VAL A 89 3.86 13.12 -6.34
C VAL A 89 2.73 12.85 -5.35
N PHE A 90 2.00 11.79 -5.58
CA PHE A 90 0.87 11.36 -4.78
C PHE A 90 1.24 10.15 -3.91
N LEU A 91 0.31 9.75 -3.07
CA LEU A 91 0.40 8.52 -2.28
C LEU A 91 -0.60 7.50 -2.86
N LEU A 92 -0.14 6.27 -3.07
CA LEU A 92 -0.97 5.10 -3.14
C LEU A 92 -1.15 4.60 -1.71
N PHE A 93 -2.38 4.63 -1.23
CA PHE A 93 -2.69 4.16 0.12
C PHE A 93 -3.11 2.70 0.10
N ASP A 94 -2.38 1.85 0.80
CA ASP A 94 -2.68 0.43 0.96
C ASP A 94 -3.11 0.15 2.41
N THR A 95 -4.34 -0.32 2.60
CA THR A 95 -4.92 -0.56 3.92
C THR A 95 -4.20 -1.67 4.68
N GLY A 96 -3.81 -2.74 4.00
CA GLY A 96 -3.15 -3.90 4.60
C GLY A 96 -1.72 -3.59 5.04
N HIS A 97 -0.94 -2.95 4.18
CA HIS A 97 0.42 -2.54 4.54
C HIS A 97 0.44 -1.50 5.66
N ALA A 98 -0.48 -0.52 5.65
CA ALA A 98 -0.60 0.45 6.72
C ALA A 98 -1.00 -0.21 8.04
N TRP A 99 -1.99 -1.09 8.03
CA TRP A 99 -2.42 -1.82 9.23
C TRP A 99 -1.29 -2.70 9.79
N TYR A 100 -0.58 -3.41 8.93
CA TYR A 100 0.49 -4.32 9.32
C TYR A 100 1.70 -3.58 9.90
N SER A 101 2.08 -2.47 9.26
CA SER A 101 3.18 -1.63 9.72
C SER A 101 2.90 -0.98 11.07
N GLU A 102 1.71 -0.43 11.24
CA GLU A 102 1.33 0.38 12.42
C GLU A 102 0.66 -0.45 13.54
N GLY A 103 0.30 -1.69 13.24
CA GLY A 103 -0.28 -2.62 14.23
C GLY A 103 -1.74 -2.36 14.55
N GLY A 104 -2.52 -1.73 13.66
CA GLY A 104 -3.94 -1.56 13.90
C GLY A 104 -4.69 -0.60 12.99
N GLU A 105 -6.00 -0.56 13.19
CA GLU A 105 -6.93 0.20 12.36
C GLU A 105 -6.86 1.71 12.61
N ALA A 106 -6.77 2.14 13.86
CA ALA A 106 -6.76 3.56 14.18
C ALA A 106 -5.58 4.33 13.57
N PRO A 107 -4.32 3.85 13.66
CA PRO A 107 -3.21 4.51 12.97
C PRO A 107 -3.31 4.39 11.45
N MET A 108 -3.79 3.28 10.89
CA MET A 108 -4.06 3.13 9.45
C MET A 108 -5.04 4.23 8.96
N LEU A 109 -6.16 4.42 9.66
CA LEU A 109 -7.13 5.47 9.33
C LEU A 109 -6.57 6.89 9.50
N ALA A 110 -5.64 7.09 10.44
CA ALA A 110 -4.97 8.37 10.62
C ALA A 110 -4.12 8.75 9.40
N ILE A 111 -3.39 7.78 8.81
CA ILE A 111 -2.64 7.98 7.56
C ILE A 111 -3.61 8.36 6.42
N LEU A 112 -4.67 7.58 6.22
CA LEU A 112 -5.69 7.86 5.20
C LEU A 112 -6.22 9.28 5.34
N LYS A 113 -6.69 9.65 6.52
CA LYS A 113 -7.26 10.97 6.80
C LYS A 113 -6.27 12.10 6.56
N LYS A 114 -5.00 11.93 6.96
CA LYS A 114 -3.95 12.94 6.82
C LYS A 114 -3.64 13.22 5.35
N TYR A 115 -3.51 12.17 4.55
CA TYR A 115 -3.04 12.27 3.17
C TYR A 115 -4.15 12.21 2.12
N LEU A 116 -5.42 12.21 2.51
CA LEU A 116 -6.56 12.09 1.60
C LEU A 116 -6.49 13.03 0.37
N PRO A 117 -6.09 14.33 0.51
CA PRO A 117 -5.93 15.22 -0.65
C PRO A 117 -4.76 14.88 -1.59
N ARG A 118 -3.86 14.02 -1.14
CA ARG A 118 -2.67 13.58 -1.88
C ARG A 118 -2.75 12.09 -2.28
N ILE A 119 -3.89 11.41 -2.03
CA ILE A 119 -4.13 10.02 -2.44
C ILE A 119 -4.85 10.01 -3.77
N ASN A 120 -4.26 9.36 -4.78
CA ASN A 120 -4.88 9.19 -6.10
C ASN A 120 -5.09 7.72 -6.49
N HIS A 121 -4.66 6.79 -5.64
CA HIS A 121 -4.85 5.36 -5.81
C HIS A 121 -4.98 4.67 -4.45
N VAL A 122 -5.86 3.68 -4.34
CA VAL A 122 -6.10 2.93 -3.10
C VAL A 122 -6.01 1.45 -3.37
N HIS A 123 -5.26 0.73 -2.54
CA HIS A 123 -5.34 -0.71 -2.44
C HIS A 123 -6.21 -1.11 -1.24
N LEU A 124 -7.22 -1.90 -1.52
CA LEU A 124 -8.07 -2.53 -0.51
C LEU A 124 -7.51 -3.92 -0.22
N LYS A 125 -6.73 -4.01 0.83
CA LYS A 125 -6.05 -5.21 1.31
C LYS A 125 -6.42 -5.42 2.76
N ASP A 126 -6.83 -6.63 3.13
CA ASP A 126 -7.16 -7.01 4.51
C ASP A 126 -6.02 -7.84 5.12
N VAL A 127 -6.05 -8.04 6.41
CA VAL A 127 -4.99 -8.73 7.14
C VAL A 127 -5.55 -9.73 8.14
N ARG A 128 -4.75 -10.73 8.50
CA ARG A 128 -5.08 -11.72 9.54
C ARG A 128 -4.10 -11.61 10.73
N PRO A 129 -4.47 -10.93 11.82
CA PRO A 129 -3.61 -10.73 13.00
C PRO A 129 -3.02 -12.02 13.56
N PRO A 130 -3.73 -13.15 13.65
CA PRO A 130 -3.14 -14.38 14.15
C PRO A 130 -1.94 -14.87 13.32
N VAL A 131 -1.95 -14.61 11.99
CA VAL A 131 -0.82 -14.93 11.10
C VAL A 131 0.31 -13.93 11.31
N ILE A 132 0.00 -12.65 11.48
CA ILE A 132 1.00 -11.62 11.81
C ILE A 132 1.72 -11.96 13.12
N ASP A 133 0.99 -12.40 14.13
CA ASP A 133 1.57 -12.84 15.41
C ASP A 133 2.47 -14.08 15.24
N GLN A 134 2.10 -14.99 14.34
CA GLN A 134 2.96 -16.10 13.98
C GLN A 134 4.23 -15.62 13.26
N VAL A 135 4.10 -14.73 12.28
CA VAL A 135 5.25 -14.14 11.56
C VAL A 135 6.24 -13.50 12.54
N ARG A 136 5.71 -12.74 13.51
CA ARG A 136 6.54 -12.10 14.55
C ARG A 136 7.23 -13.10 15.44
N ARG A 137 6.50 -14.08 15.97
CA ARG A 137 7.01 -15.09 16.89
C ARG A 137 8.08 -15.97 16.26
N ASP A 138 7.84 -16.37 15.01
CA ASP A 138 8.68 -17.34 14.28
C ASP A 138 9.77 -16.65 13.44
N GLY A 139 9.83 -15.31 13.42
CA GLY A 139 10.83 -14.55 12.65
C GLY A 139 10.73 -14.78 11.15
N LEU A 140 9.51 -14.88 10.60
CA LEU A 140 9.32 -15.26 9.20
C LEU A 140 9.65 -14.13 8.24
N SER A 141 10.07 -14.50 7.02
CA SER A 141 10.26 -13.58 5.90
C SER A 141 8.92 -13.03 5.39
N PHE A 142 8.99 -11.98 4.56
CA PHE A 142 7.79 -11.43 3.92
C PHE A 142 7.02 -12.49 3.13
N LEU A 143 7.73 -13.22 2.25
CA LEU A 143 7.11 -14.24 1.41
C LEU A 143 6.54 -15.41 2.20
N ASP A 144 7.19 -15.82 3.28
CA ASP A 144 6.65 -16.89 4.13
C ASP A 144 5.39 -16.42 4.87
N GLY A 145 5.36 -15.15 5.31
CA GLY A 145 4.17 -14.54 5.86
C GLY A 145 3.02 -14.50 4.85
N VAL A 146 3.29 -14.06 3.62
CA VAL A 146 2.32 -14.05 2.52
C VAL A 146 1.77 -15.45 2.25
N LYS A 147 2.64 -16.46 2.12
CA LYS A 147 2.22 -17.86 1.91
C LYS A 147 1.38 -18.42 3.05
N LYS A 148 1.58 -17.94 4.28
CA LYS A 148 0.76 -18.32 5.43
C LYS A 148 -0.55 -17.54 5.52
N GLY A 149 -0.76 -16.56 4.63
CA GLY A 149 -1.99 -15.77 4.54
C GLY A 149 -2.03 -14.57 5.48
N THR A 150 -0.91 -13.88 5.70
CA THR A 150 -0.85 -12.59 6.39
C THR A 150 -1.85 -11.60 5.80
N PHE A 151 -1.88 -11.52 4.48
CA PHE A 151 -2.84 -10.70 3.73
C PHE A 151 -4.01 -11.52 3.21
N THR A 152 -5.11 -10.81 2.97
CA THR A 152 -6.32 -11.36 2.37
C THR A 152 -7.15 -10.25 1.73
N VAL A 153 -8.30 -10.60 1.18
CA VAL A 153 -9.23 -9.66 0.54
C VAL A 153 -10.16 -9.00 1.57
N PRO A 154 -10.72 -7.82 1.29
CA PRO A 154 -11.75 -7.19 2.11
C PRO A 154 -12.89 -8.13 2.49
N GLY A 155 -13.20 -8.17 3.80
CA GLY A 155 -14.24 -9.02 4.37
C GLY A 155 -13.81 -10.44 4.72
N ASP A 156 -12.52 -10.74 4.62
CA ASP A 156 -11.95 -12.04 4.99
C ASP A 156 -10.87 -11.91 6.08
N GLY A 157 -10.59 -10.71 6.53
CA GLY A 157 -9.64 -10.37 7.60
C GLY A 157 -10.30 -9.58 8.72
N VAL A 158 -9.54 -8.65 9.30
CA VAL A 158 -9.95 -7.92 10.52
C VAL A 158 -10.34 -6.46 10.25
N ILE A 159 -9.99 -5.90 9.09
CA ILE A 159 -10.19 -4.47 8.81
C ILE A 159 -11.68 -4.17 8.60
N ASP A 160 -12.21 -3.22 9.36
CA ASP A 160 -13.52 -2.64 9.05
C ASP A 160 -13.36 -1.57 7.95
N PHE A 161 -13.79 -1.89 6.74
CA PHE A 161 -13.68 -0.98 5.61
C PHE A 161 -14.74 0.14 5.59
N ARG A 162 -15.76 0.11 6.45
CA ARG A 162 -16.81 1.15 6.49
C ARG A 162 -16.23 2.54 6.76
N PRO A 163 -15.31 2.75 7.73
CA PRO A 163 -14.65 4.03 7.92
C PRO A 163 -13.78 4.45 6.74
N VAL A 164 -13.11 3.49 6.07
CA VAL A 164 -12.30 3.76 4.87
C VAL A 164 -13.19 4.31 3.76
N PHE A 165 -14.26 3.60 3.41
CA PHE A 165 -15.19 4.01 2.36
C PHE A 165 -15.88 5.35 2.69
N LYS A 166 -16.25 5.55 3.97
CA LYS A 166 -16.84 6.82 4.40
C LYS A 166 -15.88 8.00 4.22
N LEU A 167 -14.62 7.85 4.59
CA LEU A 167 -13.61 8.93 4.40
C LEU A 167 -13.41 9.25 2.92
N LEU A 168 -13.33 8.22 2.06
CA LEU A 168 -13.16 8.40 0.63
C LEU A 168 -14.40 9.07 -0.01
N ASP A 169 -15.60 8.67 0.39
CA ASP A 169 -16.86 9.23 -0.10
C ASP A 169 -17.08 10.68 0.37
N ASP A 170 -16.91 10.95 1.66
CA ASP A 170 -17.02 12.31 2.23
C ASP A 170 -16.06 13.29 1.55
N PHE A 171 -14.88 12.83 1.14
CA PHE A 171 -13.91 13.62 0.38
C PHE A 171 -14.29 13.77 -1.10
N GLY A 172 -15.15 12.92 -1.63
CA GLY A 172 -15.46 12.84 -3.05
C GLY A 172 -14.36 12.20 -3.89
N TYR A 173 -13.66 11.20 -3.35
CA TYR A 173 -12.60 10.46 -4.05
C TYR A 173 -13.10 9.84 -5.36
N LYS A 174 -12.33 10.02 -6.46
CA LYS A 174 -12.68 9.52 -7.81
C LYS A 174 -11.62 8.61 -8.41
N GLY A 175 -10.59 8.26 -7.63
CA GLY A 175 -9.53 7.35 -8.06
C GLY A 175 -9.94 5.88 -8.05
N TRP A 176 -9.01 5.02 -8.43
CA TRP A 176 -9.20 3.58 -8.36
C TRP A 176 -9.10 3.05 -6.94
N MET A 177 -9.97 2.13 -6.59
CA MET A 177 -9.87 1.25 -5.44
C MET A 177 -9.65 -0.17 -5.96
N VAL A 178 -8.44 -0.68 -5.81
CA VAL A 178 -8.03 -1.99 -6.31
C VAL A 178 -7.98 -2.98 -5.17
N VAL A 179 -8.67 -4.10 -5.30
CA VAL A 179 -8.53 -5.23 -4.36
C VAL A 179 -7.20 -5.92 -4.65
N GLU A 180 -6.33 -5.96 -3.67
CA GLU A 180 -5.05 -6.64 -3.73
C GLU A 180 -4.91 -7.59 -2.55
N ALA A 181 -4.70 -8.88 -2.83
CA ALA A 181 -4.74 -9.91 -1.80
C ALA A 181 -3.35 -10.38 -1.33
N GLU A 182 -2.35 -10.40 -2.21
CA GLU A 182 -1.04 -11.01 -1.92
C GLU A 182 -1.17 -12.35 -1.19
N GLN A 183 -1.74 -13.34 -1.87
CA GLN A 183 -2.00 -14.66 -1.30
C GLN A 183 -1.38 -15.76 -2.13
N ASP A 184 -1.12 -16.92 -1.51
CA ASP A 184 -0.75 -18.13 -2.23
C ASP A 184 -1.98 -18.67 -2.97
N PRO A 185 -1.98 -18.70 -4.31
CA PRO A 185 -3.13 -19.18 -5.10
C PRO A 185 -3.42 -20.67 -4.89
N ALA A 186 -2.48 -21.44 -4.34
CA ALA A 186 -2.71 -22.83 -3.98
C ALA A 186 -3.63 -22.98 -2.75
N LEU A 187 -3.66 -21.96 -1.87
CA LEU A 187 -4.46 -21.94 -0.64
C LEU A 187 -5.67 -21.02 -0.75
N ALA A 188 -5.61 -20.00 -1.60
CA ALA A 188 -6.62 -18.98 -1.77
C ALA A 188 -6.96 -18.86 -3.27
N ASN A 189 -7.99 -19.58 -3.72
CA ASN A 189 -8.43 -19.52 -5.12
C ASN A 189 -8.72 -18.07 -5.54
N PRO A 190 -8.01 -17.48 -6.51
CA PRO A 190 -8.14 -16.04 -6.84
C PRO A 190 -9.56 -15.65 -7.26
N PHE A 191 -10.28 -16.50 -7.98
CA PHE A 191 -11.64 -16.21 -8.41
C PHE A 191 -12.62 -16.19 -7.23
N GLU A 192 -12.56 -17.19 -6.34
CA GLU A 192 -13.44 -17.24 -5.16
C GLU A 192 -13.18 -16.05 -4.22
N TYR A 193 -11.93 -15.68 -4.03
CA TYR A 193 -11.56 -14.52 -3.20
C TYR A 193 -11.95 -13.20 -3.85
N ALA A 194 -11.85 -13.07 -5.18
CA ALA A 194 -12.35 -11.89 -5.89
C ALA A 194 -13.88 -11.75 -5.75
N VAL A 195 -14.65 -12.86 -5.85
CA VAL A 195 -16.11 -12.88 -5.63
C VAL A 195 -16.44 -12.47 -4.19
N LYS A 196 -15.71 -13.00 -3.19
CA LYS A 196 -15.88 -12.66 -1.77
C LYS A 196 -15.66 -11.16 -1.54
N ALA A 197 -14.54 -10.62 -2.02
CA ALA A 197 -14.22 -9.20 -1.92
C ALA A 197 -15.28 -8.32 -2.58
N ARG A 198 -15.67 -8.66 -3.80
CA ARG A 198 -16.70 -7.90 -4.54
C ARG A 198 -18.05 -7.87 -3.83
N LYS A 199 -18.46 -9.00 -3.26
CA LYS A 199 -19.68 -9.07 -2.46
C LYS A 199 -19.61 -8.17 -1.24
N TYR A 200 -18.53 -8.27 -0.45
CA TYR A 200 -18.34 -7.46 0.74
C TYR A 200 -18.32 -5.96 0.42
N ILE A 201 -17.57 -5.55 -0.61
CA ILE A 201 -17.49 -4.14 -1.02
C ILE A 201 -18.86 -3.62 -1.45
N ARG A 202 -19.63 -4.39 -2.22
CA ARG A 202 -20.98 -4.00 -2.63
C ARG A 202 -21.90 -3.80 -1.43
N GLU A 203 -21.86 -4.71 -0.46
CA GLU A 203 -22.72 -4.64 0.74
C GLU A 203 -22.31 -3.51 1.69
N THR A 204 -21.01 -3.15 1.69
CA THR A 204 -20.44 -2.21 2.66
C THR A 204 -20.35 -0.78 2.12
N ALA A 205 -19.99 -0.60 0.86
CA ALA A 205 -19.83 0.70 0.21
C ALA A 205 -21.00 1.06 -0.74
N GLY A 206 -21.85 0.12 -1.10
CA GLY A 206 -22.98 0.35 -2.01
C GLY A 206 -22.59 0.56 -3.50
N ILE A 207 -21.41 0.07 -3.91
CA ILE A 207 -20.86 0.26 -5.27
C ILE A 207 -20.67 -1.05 -6.03
#